data_c2ca2d148d855a73d8aa58fdf7bfa380
#
_entry.id   c2ca2d148d855a73d8aa58fdf7bfa380
#
_cell.length_a   1.000
_cell.length_b   1.000
_cell.length_c   1.000
_cell.angle_alpha   90.00
_cell.angle_beta   90.00
_cell.angle_gamma   90.00
#
_symmetry.space_group_name_H-M   'P 1'
#
loop_
_entity.id
_entity.type
_entity.pdbx_description
1 polymer ?
#
loop_
_entity_poly.entity_id
_entity_poly.type
_entity_poly.pdbx_seq_one_letter_code
_entity_poly.pdbx_strand_id
1 'polypeptide(L)'
;MSTFNIEEQRSLIRSAAGFIRDRLTSHFKADSFRPRTLIICGSGLGDIKDRISHNPTPLSIPYTEIPGFKDSTVIGHAGTLLFGIMNGSPVVLMCGRLHSYEGHTLTETTFPIRALHELKSIQTLIVTNAAGGINPSFKTGDLMCIFDHINFPGLSGNHPLRGPNLDEYGPRFLALSDAYDLGLRKSLFRKKQE
;
A
#
# COMPACT_ATOMS: atom_id res chain seq x y z
N MET A 1 27.18 0.02 -10.29
CA MET A 1 26.17 -0.64 -9.43
C MET A 1 26.14 0.15 -8.15
N SER A 2 25.04 0.85 -7.83
CA SER A 2 24.90 1.56 -6.55
C SER A 2 25.00 0.54 -5.42
N THR A 3 25.98 0.72 -4.53
CA THR A 3 26.11 -0.09 -3.31
C THR A 3 24.84 0.11 -2.50
N PHE A 4 24.09 -0.94 -2.26
CA PHE A 4 22.88 -0.93 -1.45
C PHE A 4 23.26 -0.52 -0.01
N ASN A 5 22.95 0.71 0.37
CA ASN A 5 23.23 1.22 1.71
C ASN A 5 22.01 1.02 2.61
N ILE A 6 22.06 0.01 3.46
CA ILE A 6 21.01 -0.33 4.41
C ILE A 6 20.68 0.83 5.37
N GLU A 7 21.70 1.49 5.91
CA GLU A 7 21.50 2.57 6.88
C GLU A 7 20.84 3.80 6.26
N GLU A 8 21.21 4.11 5.03
CA GLU A 8 20.58 5.18 4.27
C GLU A 8 19.09 4.87 4.00
N GLN A 9 18.78 3.62 3.62
CA GLN A 9 17.41 3.20 3.42
C GLN A 9 16.59 3.25 4.72
N ARG A 10 17.15 2.79 5.84
CA ARG A 10 16.51 2.90 7.17
C ARG A 10 16.24 4.34 7.56
N SER A 11 17.24 5.20 7.40
CA SER A 11 17.11 6.63 7.69
C SER A 11 16.01 7.28 6.87
N LEU A 12 15.96 6.98 5.58
CA LEU A 12 14.95 7.53 4.68
C LEU A 12 13.53 7.05 5.01
N ILE A 13 13.36 5.75 5.33
CA ILE A 13 12.07 5.20 5.76
C ILE A 13 11.58 5.90 7.04
N ARG A 14 12.44 6.08 8.03
CA ARG A 14 12.11 6.77 9.28
C ARG A 14 11.79 8.24 9.06
N SER A 15 12.51 8.92 8.18
CA SER A 15 12.25 10.31 7.80
C SER A 15 10.86 10.45 7.15
N ALA A 16 10.52 9.58 6.21
CA ALA A 16 9.19 9.55 5.58
C ALA A 16 8.08 9.34 6.62
N ALA A 17 8.26 8.35 7.49
CA ALA A 17 7.29 8.06 8.54
C ALA A 17 7.14 9.20 9.55
N GLY A 18 8.23 9.85 9.93
CA GLY A 18 8.24 11.04 10.78
C GLY A 18 7.43 12.18 10.15
N PHE A 19 7.73 12.51 8.91
CA PHE A 19 7.00 13.53 8.15
C PHE A 19 5.49 13.26 8.13
N ILE A 20 5.09 12.02 7.79
CA ILE A 20 3.67 11.64 7.75
C ILE A 20 3.03 11.78 9.13
N ARG A 21 3.71 11.33 10.19
CA ARG A 21 3.20 11.43 11.57
C ARG A 21 2.98 12.87 12.00
N ASP A 22 3.92 13.76 11.70
CA ASP A 22 3.80 15.19 12.01
C ASP A 22 2.62 15.82 11.29
N ARG A 23 2.41 15.49 10.00
CA ARG A 23 1.25 15.96 9.23
C ARG A 23 -0.06 15.44 9.81
N LEU A 24 -0.13 14.17 10.23
CA LEU A 24 -1.31 13.58 10.88
C LEU A 24 -1.62 14.26 12.20
N THR A 25 -0.62 14.44 13.06
CA THR A 25 -0.79 15.08 14.37
C THR A 25 -1.25 16.53 14.25
N SER A 26 -0.68 17.28 13.31
CA SER A 26 -1.04 18.66 13.04
C SER A 26 -2.47 18.79 12.51
N HIS A 27 -2.91 17.90 11.63
CA HIS A 27 -4.21 17.97 10.98
C HIS A 27 -5.35 17.50 11.87
N PHE A 28 -5.19 16.34 12.52
CA PHE A 28 -6.24 15.72 13.35
C PHE A 28 -6.18 16.14 14.82
N LYS A 29 -5.29 17.06 15.19
CA LYS A 29 -5.17 17.70 16.53
C LYS A 29 -5.02 16.74 17.70
N ALA A 30 -4.53 15.55 17.50
CA ALA A 30 -4.12 14.61 18.57
C ALA A 30 -3.52 13.34 17.97
N ASP A 31 -2.82 12.56 18.77
CA ASP A 31 -2.43 11.18 18.50
C ASP A 31 -3.62 10.20 18.28
N SER A 32 -4.83 10.75 18.11
CA SER A 32 -6.08 9.97 18.02
C SER A 32 -6.33 9.35 16.66
N PHE A 33 -5.76 9.93 15.58
CA PHE A 33 -5.95 9.37 14.24
C PHE A 33 -4.88 8.33 13.95
N ARG A 34 -5.24 7.05 14.14
CA ARG A 34 -4.37 5.91 13.89
C ARG A 34 -4.99 5.01 12.81
N PRO A 35 -4.62 5.17 11.54
CA PRO A 35 -5.16 4.33 10.46
C PRO A 35 -4.73 2.88 10.68
N ARG A 36 -5.70 1.97 10.69
CA ARG A 36 -5.47 0.53 10.87
C ARG A 36 -5.46 -0.22 9.54
N THR A 37 -6.01 0.37 8.51
CA THR A 37 -6.11 -0.23 7.19
C THR A 37 -5.45 0.66 6.15
N LEU A 38 -4.55 0.08 5.38
CA LEU A 38 -3.98 0.66 4.18
C LEU A 38 -4.66 0.04 2.96
N ILE A 39 -5.19 0.87 2.08
CA ILE A 39 -5.81 0.44 0.81
C ILE A 39 -4.99 1.01 -0.33
N ILE A 40 -4.43 0.13 -1.17
CA ILE A 40 -3.76 0.53 -2.41
C ILE A 40 -4.80 0.55 -3.52
N CYS A 41 -5.11 1.74 -4.03
CA CYS A 41 -6.05 1.94 -5.12
C CYS A 41 -5.34 1.69 -6.45
N GLY A 42 -5.66 0.58 -7.11
CA GLY A 42 -5.16 0.23 -8.43
C GLY A 42 -5.89 0.95 -9.56
N SER A 43 -5.46 0.71 -10.79
CA SER A 43 -6.04 1.31 -12.00
C SER A 43 -7.56 1.06 -12.09
N GLY A 44 -8.33 2.11 -12.35
CA GLY A 44 -9.79 2.07 -12.42
C GLY A 44 -10.51 2.05 -11.08
N LEU A 45 -9.79 2.06 -9.94
CA LEU A 45 -10.36 2.00 -8.60
C LEU A 45 -10.07 3.27 -7.77
N GLY A 46 -9.71 4.36 -8.45
CA GLY A 46 -9.44 5.67 -7.82
C GLY A 46 -10.65 6.27 -7.10
N ASP A 47 -11.86 5.92 -7.52
CA ASP A 47 -13.12 6.44 -6.94
C ASP A 47 -13.41 5.89 -5.52
N ILE A 48 -12.63 4.92 -5.06
CA ILE A 48 -12.66 4.49 -3.64
C ILE A 48 -12.47 5.70 -2.69
N LYS A 49 -11.67 6.69 -3.08
CA LYS A 49 -11.47 7.93 -2.31
C LYS A 49 -12.77 8.67 -2.00
N ASP A 50 -13.78 8.59 -2.86
CA ASP A 50 -15.06 9.27 -2.70
C ASP A 50 -15.91 8.65 -1.58
N ARG A 51 -15.49 7.50 -1.04
CA ARG A 51 -16.08 6.86 0.13
C ARG A 51 -15.50 7.35 1.46
N ILE A 52 -14.50 8.23 1.43
CA ILE A 52 -13.96 8.84 2.64
C ILE A 52 -14.95 9.89 3.16
N SER A 53 -15.23 9.83 4.45
CA SER A 53 -16.07 10.83 5.13
C SER A 53 -15.44 12.23 5.08
N HIS A 54 -16.27 13.25 4.89
CA HIS A 54 -15.84 14.64 4.95
C HIS A 54 -15.73 15.17 6.39
N ASN A 55 -16.15 14.41 7.39
CA ASN A 55 -16.03 14.75 8.80
C ASN A 55 -15.39 13.61 9.60
N PRO A 56 -14.20 13.78 10.17
CA PRO A 56 -13.34 14.97 10.03
C PRO A 56 -12.84 15.13 8.57
N THR A 57 -12.44 16.35 8.21
CA THR A 57 -11.87 16.65 6.90
C THR A 57 -10.69 15.73 6.61
N PRO A 58 -10.66 15.03 5.47
CA PRO A 58 -9.54 14.15 5.11
C PRO A 58 -8.23 14.93 4.93
N LEU A 59 -7.11 14.30 5.23
CA LEU A 59 -5.78 14.82 4.94
C LEU A 59 -5.22 14.17 3.68
N SER A 60 -4.93 14.98 2.67
CA SER A 60 -4.21 14.54 1.46
C SER A 60 -2.76 15.01 1.52
N ILE A 61 -1.83 14.09 1.29
CA ILE A 61 -0.39 14.36 1.25
C ILE A 61 0.14 13.90 -0.11
N PRO A 62 0.58 14.83 -1.00
CA PRO A 62 1.24 14.46 -2.25
C PRO A 62 2.51 13.66 -2.01
N TYR A 63 2.78 12.67 -2.85
CA TYR A 63 4.02 11.87 -2.75
C TYR A 63 5.27 12.74 -2.86
N THR A 64 5.22 13.79 -3.66
CA THR A 64 6.32 14.74 -3.87
C THR A 64 6.73 15.49 -2.60
N GLU A 65 5.85 15.57 -1.59
CA GLU A 65 6.17 16.20 -0.29
C GLU A 65 6.84 15.21 0.68
N ILE A 66 6.70 13.89 0.45
CA ILE A 66 7.17 12.88 1.41
C ILE A 66 8.60 12.47 1.09
N PRO A 67 9.52 12.56 2.04
CA PRO A 67 10.92 12.16 1.81
C PRO A 67 11.03 10.74 1.26
N GLY A 68 11.75 10.57 0.17
CA GLY A 68 12.01 9.26 -0.46
C GLY A 68 10.87 8.67 -1.28
N PHE A 69 9.68 9.23 -1.25
CA PHE A 69 8.63 8.83 -2.18
C PHE A 69 8.99 9.32 -3.59
N LYS A 70 8.58 8.57 -4.59
CA LYS A 70 8.70 8.94 -6.00
C LYS A 70 7.33 9.29 -6.55
N ASP A 71 7.34 10.12 -7.57
CA ASP A 71 6.11 10.44 -8.30
C ASP A 71 5.81 9.36 -9.35
N SER A 72 4.53 9.12 -9.61
CA SER A 72 4.08 8.22 -10.68
C SER A 72 3.89 9.03 -11.97
N THR A 73 4.36 8.48 -13.08
CA THR A 73 4.16 9.06 -14.40
C THR A 73 2.88 8.57 -15.08
N VAL A 74 2.16 7.65 -14.46
CA VAL A 74 0.95 7.04 -15.04
C VAL A 74 -0.25 7.98 -14.92
N ILE A 75 -0.87 8.26 -16.06
CA ILE A 75 -2.10 9.07 -16.14
C ILE A 75 -3.20 8.42 -15.29
N GLY A 76 -3.85 9.21 -14.42
CA GLY A 76 -4.89 8.73 -13.51
C GLY A 76 -4.39 8.28 -12.14
N HIS A 77 -3.08 8.29 -11.91
CA HIS A 77 -2.50 8.10 -10.59
C HIS A 77 -2.25 9.46 -9.93
N ALA A 78 -3.04 9.79 -8.92
CA ALA A 78 -2.95 11.10 -8.26
C ALA A 78 -1.66 11.29 -7.45
N GLY A 79 -0.89 10.23 -7.18
CA GLY A 79 0.35 10.29 -6.42
C GLY A 79 0.15 10.88 -5.01
N THR A 80 -0.88 10.43 -4.29
CA THR A 80 -1.21 10.98 -2.96
C THR A 80 -1.52 9.90 -1.94
N LEU A 81 -1.17 10.17 -0.67
CA LEU A 81 -1.73 9.48 0.49
C LEU A 81 -2.96 10.27 0.96
N LEU A 82 -4.10 9.60 1.06
CA LEU A 82 -5.33 10.19 1.60
C LEU A 82 -5.69 9.50 2.92
N PHE A 83 -5.65 10.25 4.01
CA PHE A 83 -6.00 9.80 5.35
C PHE A 83 -7.40 10.30 5.71
N GLY A 84 -8.25 9.40 6.19
CA GLY A 84 -9.61 9.78 6.55
C GLY A 84 -10.39 8.64 7.19
N ILE A 85 -11.67 8.86 7.39
CA ILE A 85 -12.60 7.88 7.97
C ILE A 85 -13.40 7.24 6.85
N MET A 86 -13.43 5.91 6.81
CA MET A 86 -14.27 5.13 5.90
C MET A 86 -15.12 4.16 6.74
N ASN A 87 -16.44 4.26 6.63
CA ASN A 87 -17.38 3.45 7.44
C ASN A 87 -17.04 3.44 8.93
N GLY A 88 -16.73 4.62 9.50
CA GLY A 88 -16.40 4.79 10.91
C GLY A 88 -14.99 4.34 11.31
N SER A 89 -14.17 3.84 10.39
CA SER A 89 -12.81 3.37 10.66
C SER A 89 -11.75 4.28 10.05
N PRO A 90 -10.67 4.62 10.78
CA PRO A 90 -9.56 5.38 10.23
C PRO A 90 -8.76 4.51 9.23
N VAL A 91 -8.59 5.05 8.03
CA VAL A 91 -7.90 4.38 6.92
C VAL A 91 -6.88 5.31 6.27
N VAL A 92 -5.95 4.73 5.52
CA VAL A 92 -5.12 5.44 4.54
C VAL A 92 -5.30 4.81 3.17
N LEU A 93 -5.53 5.64 2.16
CA LEU A 93 -5.56 5.24 0.76
C LEU A 93 -4.26 5.66 0.09
N MET A 94 -3.63 4.74 -0.62
CA MET A 94 -2.62 5.08 -1.62
C MET A 94 -3.33 5.30 -2.96
N CYS A 95 -3.53 6.58 -3.33
CA CYS A 95 -4.16 6.98 -4.59
C CYS A 95 -3.11 7.07 -5.68
N GLY A 96 -2.79 5.94 -6.26
CA GLY A 96 -1.68 5.75 -7.19
C GLY A 96 -0.55 4.91 -6.58
N ARG A 97 0.20 4.26 -7.43
CA ARG A 97 1.36 3.44 -7.07
C ARG A 97 2.41 3.50 -8.17
N LEU A 98 3.66 3.25 -7.80
CA LEU A 98 4.76 3.14 -8.73
C LEU A 98 4.77 1.75 -9.39
N HIS A 99 5.21 1.69 -10.64
CA HIS A 99 5.38 0.43 -11.34
C HIS A 99 6.81 0.30 -11.88
N SER A 100 7.30 -0.91 -11.94
CA SER A 100 8.65 -1.18 -12.47
C SER A 100 8.79 -0.85 -13.96
N TYR A 101 7.69 -0.91 -14.74
CA TYR A 101 7.71 -0.52 -16.15
C TYR A 101 7.87 1.00 -16.37
N GLU A 102 7.67 1.82 -15.34
CA GLU A 102 7.98 3.26 -15.35
C GLU A 102 9.48 3.54 -15.15
N GLY A 103 10.31 2.50 -14.95
CA GLY A 103 11.74 2.62 -14.68
C GLY A 103 12.10 2.62 -13.19
N HIS A 104 11.12 2.52 -12.29
CA HIS A 104 11.36 2.43 -10.86
C HIS A 104 11.92 1.06 -10.46
N THR A 105 12.86 1.06 -9.54
CA THR A 105 13.34 -0.18 -8.90
C THR A 105 12.25 -0.79 -8.02
N LEU A 106 12.30 -2.09 -7.78
CA LEU A 106 11.35 -2.75 -6.87
C LEU A 106 11.49 -2.26 -5.42
N THR A 107 12.66 -1.78 -5.04
CA THR A 107 12.88 -1.12 -3.74
C THR A 107 12.10 0.18 -3.65
N GLU A 108 12.11 0.99 -4.69
CA GLU A 108 11.33 2.24 -4.76
C GLU A 108 9.83 1.97 -4.77
N THR A 109 9.37 0.96 -5.54
CA THR A 109 7.94 0.63 -5.61
C THR A 109 7.37 0.14 -4.28
N THR A 110 8.18 -0.48 -3.42
CA THR A 110 7.77 -0.99 -2.11
C THR A 110 8.08 -0.04 -0.94
N PHE A 111 8.85 1.01 -1.18
CA PHE A 111 9.24 1.99 -0.18
C PHE A 111 8.05 2.60 0.58
N PRO A 112 6.95 3.03 -0.09
CA PRO A 112 5.78 3.58 0.59
C PRO A 112 5.18 2.64 1.62
N ILE A 113 5.16 1.33 1.35
CA ILE A 113 4.61 0.34 2.29
C ILE A 113 5.46 0.27 3.56
N ARG A 114 6.78 0.30 3.43
CA ARG A 114 7.70 0.30 4.57
C ARG A 114 7.57 1.58 5.41
N ALA A 115 7.47 2.74 4.76
CA ALA A 115 7.26 4.01 5.44
C ALA A 115 5.93 4.05 6.21
N LEU A 116 4.85 3.56 5.61
CA LEU A 116 3.55 3.47 6.27
C LEU A 116 3.53 2.43 7.39
N HIS A 117 4.26 1.31 7.25
CA HIS A 117 4.42 0.32 8.32
C HIS A 117 5.07 0.94 9.57
N GLU A 118 5.99 1.90 9.42
CA GLU A 118 6.63 2.61 10.54
C GLU A 118 5.66 3.49 11.35
N LEU A 119 4.46 3.76 10.86
CA LEU A 119 3.42 4.37 11.69
C LEU A 119 2.96 3.46 12.84
N LYS A 120 3.27 2.16 12.76
CA LYS A 120 2.97 1.10 13.76
C LYS A 120 1.47 0.94 14.08
N SER A 121 0.60 1.57 13.31
CA SER A 121 -0.86 1.46 13.47
C SER A 121 -1.51 0.58 12.40
N ILE A 122 -0.88 0.45 11.22
CA ILE A 122 -1.41 -0.33 10.10
C ILE A 122 -1.37 -1.83 10.45
N GLN A 123 -2.51 -2.49 10.38
CA GLN A 123 -2.69 -3.92 10.68
C GLN A 123 -3.18 -4.70 9.47
N THR A 124 -3.87 -4.03 8.56
CA THR A 124 -4.47 -4.65 7.37
C THR A 124 -4.02 -3.93 6.12
N LEU A 125 -3.57 -4.69 5.14
CA LEU A 125 -3.26 -4.20 3.80
C LEU A 125 -4.29 -4.78 2.82
N ILE A 126 -4.98 -3.91 2.08
CA ILE A 126 -5.86 -4.27 0.97
C ILE A 126 -5.22 -3.75 -0.31
N VAL A 127 -4.94 -4.66 -1.22
CA VAL A 127 -4.34 -4.33 -2.52
C VAL A 127 -5.36 -4.55 -3.61
N THR A 128 -5.60 -3.53 -4.43
CA THR A 128 -6.48 -3.63 -5.58
C THR A 128 -5.71 -3.45 -6.89
N ASN A 129 -6.11 -4.15 -7.93
CA ASN A 129 -5.56 -4.00 -9.27
C ASN A 129 -6.57 -4.45 -10.33
N ALA A 130 -6.43 -3.90 -11.54
CA ALA A 130 -7.06 -4.47 -12.72
C ALA A 130 -6.21 -5.63 -13.26
N ALA A 131 -6.86 -6.66 -13.80
CA ALA A 131 -6.20 -7.78 -14.45
C ALA A 131 -7.07 -8.35 -15.59
N GLY A 132 -6.42 -8.95 -16.59
CA GLY A 132 -7.13 -9.75 -17.59
C GLY A 132 -7.65 -11.05 -16.99
N GLY A 133 -8.89 -11.40 -17.31
CA GLY A 133 -9.50 -12.65 -16.89
C GLY A 133 -9.12 -13.81 -17.82
N ILE A 134 -8.53 -14.88 -17.30
CA ILE A 134 -8.24 -16.11 -18.05
C ILE A 134 -9.45 -17.04 -18.04
N ASN A 135 -10.20 -17.08 -16.92
CA ASN A 135 -11.38 -17.90 -16.80
C ASN A 135 -12.50 -17.34 -17.70
N PRO A 136 -13.04 -18.13 -18.67
CA PRO A 136 -14.04 -17.66 -19.62
C PRO A 136 -15.38 -17.27 -18.97
N SER A 137 -15.65 -17.67 -17.74
CA SER A 137 -16.85 -17.27 -17.00
C SER A 137 -16.77 -15.85 -16.44
N PHE A 138 -15.58 -15.25 -16.38
CA PHE A 138 -15.39 -13.89 -15.87
C PHE A 138 -15.85 -12.84 -16.88
N LYS A 139 -16.46 -11.78 -16.37
CA LYS A 139 -16.92 -10.63 -17.14
C LYS A 139 -16.23 -9.37 -16.66
N THR A 140 -16.13 -8.38 -17.56
CA THR A 140 -15.65 -7.05 -17.16
C THR A 140 -16.50 -6.50 -16.02
N GLY A 141 -15.84 -6.05 -14.96
CA GLY A 141 -16.48 -5.55 -13.74
C GLY A 141 -16.60 -6.58 -12.63
N ASP A 142 -16.29 -7.86 -12.88
CA ASP A 142 -16.23 -8.86 -11.82
C ASP A 142 -15.11 -8.56 -10.83
N LEU A 143 -15.38 -8.80 -9.55
CA LEU A 143 -14.38 -8.72 -8.48
C LEU A 143 -13.91 -10.13 -8.10
N MET A 144 -12.60 -10.33 -8.20
CA MET A 144 -11.97 -11.58 -7.79
C MET A 144 -11.18 -11.36 -6.50
N CYS A 145 -11.52 -12.12 -5.46
CA CYS A 145 -10.69 -12.18 -4.25
C CYS A 145 -9.56 -13.18 -4.45
N ILE A 146 -8.31 -12.68 -4.45
CA ILE A 146 -7.14 -13.52 -4.66
C ILE A 146 -6.97 -14.50 -3.49
N PHE A 147 -6.80 -15.76 -3.83
CA PHE A 147 -6.51 -16.84 -2.87
C PHE A 147 -5.00 -17.05 -2.73
N ASP A 148 -4.31 -17.05 -3.86
CA ASP A 148 -2.86 -17.23 -3.97
C ASP A 148 -2.40 -16.66 -5.32
N HIS A 149 -1.08 -16.58 -5.53
CA HIS A 149 -0.52 -16.08 -6.79
C HIS A 149 0.78 -16.80 -7.16
N ILE A 150 1.12 -16.77 -8.43
CA ILE A 150 2.42 -17.20 -8.94
C ILE A 150 3.21 -15.94 -9.31
N ASN A 151 4.34 -15.73 -8.63
CA ASN A 151 5.21 -14.60 -8.89
C ASN A 151 6.37 -15.03 -9.82
N PHE A 152 6.14 -15.12 -11.13
CA PHE A 152 7.18 -15.46 -12.10
C PHE A 152 8.40 -14.53 -12.07
N PRO A 153 8.26 -13.19 -11.99
CA PRO A 153 9.42 -12.31 -11.85
C PRO A 153 10.23 -12.61 -10.59
N GLY A 154 9.57 -12.90 -9.48
CA GLY A 154 10.23 -13.28 -8.23
C GLY A 154 11.00 -14.59 -8.33
N LEU A 155 10.45 -15.60 -9.03
CA LEU A 155 11.12 -16.88 -9.29
C LEU A 155 12.40 -16.70 -10.12
N SER A 156 12.45 -15.71 -11.00
CA SER A 156 13.65 -15.36 -11.77
C SER A 156 14.65 -14.47 -11.01
N GLY A 157 14.41 -14.22 -9.71
CA GLY A 157 15.25 -13.38 -8.86
C GLY A 157 14.94 -11.87 -8.93
N ASN A 158 13.88 -11.47 -9.63
CA ASN A 158 13.45 -10.08 -9.70
C ASN A 158 12.33 -9.81 -8.68
N HIS A 159 12.73 -9.53 -7.43
CA HIS A 159 11.80 -9.23 -6.34
C HIS A 159 12.42 -8.23 -5.33
N PRO A 160 11.59 -7.50 -4.56
CA PRO A 160 12.06 -6.39 -3.71
C PRO A 160 12.83 -6.86 -2.47
N LEU A 161 12.80 -8.13 -2.13
CA LEU A 161 13.54 -8.71 -0.99
C LEU A 161 14.92 -9.23 -1.38
N ARG A 162 15.38 -8.99 -2.62
CA ARG A 162 16.73 -9.31 -3.05
C ARG A 162 17.73 -8.34 -2.43
N GLY A 163 18.85 -8.87 -1.95
CA GLY A 163 19.89 -8.07 -1.28
C GLY A 163 19.90 -8.27 0.23
N PRO A 164 20.52 -7.39 1.02
CA PRO A 164 20.54 -7.46 2.47
C PRO A 164 19.15 -7.36 3.07
N ASN A 165 18.89 -8.11 4.14
CA ASN A 165 17.62 -8.05 4.85
C ASN A 165 17.55 -6.83 5.80
N LEU A 166 16.37 -6.29 5.97
CA LEU A 166 16.04 -5.32 7.02
C LEU A 166 15.30 -6.09 8.11
N ASP A 167 16.05 -6.65 9.08
CA ASP A 167 15.53 -7.61 10.07
C ASP A 167 14.39 -7.06 10.92
N GLU A 168 14.34 -5.74 11.08
CA GLU A 168 13.26 -5.04 11.78
C GLU A 168 11.89 -5.14 11.07
N TYR A 169 11.87 -5.53 9.79
CA TYR A 169 10.62 -5.74 9.01
C TYR A 169 10.26 -7.22 8.89
N GLY A 170 11.07 -8.11 9.42
CA GLY A 170 10.77 -9.53 9.46
C GLY A 170 11.94 -10.43 9.04
N PRO A 171 11.76 -11.74 9.18
CA PRO A 171 12.81 -12.71 8.89
C PRO A 171 13.15 -12.76 7.40
N ARG A 172 14.39 -13.12 7.09
CA ARG A 172 14.88 -13.30 5.72
C ARG A 172 14.02 -14.26 4.90
N PHE A 173 13.57 -15.34 5.51
CA PHE A 173 12.75 -16.37 4.90
C PHE A 173 11.38 -16.41 5.57
N LEU A 174 10.38 -15.84 4.90
CA LEU A 174 9.00 -15.82 5.35
C LEU A 174 8.17 -16.73 4.44
N ALA A 175 7.47 -17.69 5.03
CA ALA A 175 6.51 -18.51 4.29
C ALA A 175 5.36 -17.63 3.78
N LEU A 176 4.91 -17.86 2.54
CA LEU A 176 3.81 -17.13 1.92
C LEU A 176 2.50 -17.94 1.88
N SER A 177 2.44 -19.07 2.56
CA SER A 177 1.25 -19.95 2.61
C SER A 177 0.01 -19.28 3.20
N ASP A 178 0.20 -18.22 4.00
CA ASP A 178 -0.85 -17.40 4.61
C ASP A 178 -0.79 -15.91 4.20
N ALA A 179 -0.13 -15.61 3.07
CA ALA A 179 0.00 -14.25 2.57
C ALA A 179 -1.35 -13.55 2.35
N TYR A 180 -2.40 -14.32 2.04
CA TYR A 180 -3.77 -13.85 1.90
C TYR A 180 -4.62 -14.34 3.07
N ASP A 181 -4.84 -13.48 4.05
CA ASP A 181 -5.53 -13.81 5.30
C ASP A 181 -6.88 -14.48 5.08
N LEU A 182 -7.04 -15.68 5.64
CA LEU A 182 -8.27 -16.49 5.47
C LEU A 182 -9.48 -15.85 6.18
N GLY A 183 -9.25 -15.19 7.33
CA GLY A 183 -10.33 -14.55 8.10
C GLY A 183 -10.91 -13.35 7.35
N LEU A 184 -10.05 -12.50 6.79
CA LEU A 184 -10.46 -11.35 5.98
C LEU A 184 -11.19 -11.81 4.72
N ARG A 185 -10.69 -12.83 4.02
CA ARG A 185 -11.38 -13.40 2.85
C ARG A 185 -12.75 -13.96 3.19
N LYS A 186 -12.88 -14.72 4.27
CA LYS A 186 -14.18 -15.24 4.75
C LYS A 186 -15.14 -14.09 5.11
N SER A 187 -14.67 -13.03 5.72
CA SER A 187 -15.48 -11.85 6.07
C SER A 187 -16.01 -11.14 4.83
N LEU A 188 -15.20 -11.04 3.77
CA LEU A 188 -15.63 -10.45 2.50
C LEU A 188 -16.81 -11.22 1.88
N PHE A 189 -16.76 -12.55 1.89
CA PHE A 189 -17.83 -13.38 1.31
C PHE A 189 -19.10 -13.43 2.18
N ARG A 190 -18.99 -13.33 3.50
CA ARG A 190 -20.18 -13.28 4.39
C ARG A 190 -21.02 -12.04 4.15
N LYS A 191 -20.41 -10.87 3.98
CA LYS A 191 -21.12 -9.60 3.70
C LYS A 191 -21.80 -9.54 2.33
N LYS A 192 -21.50 -10.46 1.42
CA LYS A 192 -22.21 -10.57 0.13
C LYS A 192 -23.55 -11.27 0.25
N GLN A 193 -23.84 -11.93 1.38
CA GLN A 193 -25.09 -12.69 1.62
C GLN A 193 -26.13 -11.89 2.44
N GLU A 194 -25.77 -10.72 2.94
CA GLU A 194 -26.65 -9.72 3.56
C GLU A 194 -27.04 -8.64 2.53
#